data_8ba0a603c2da0f589061e2b4be778b5b
#
_entry.id   8ba0a603c2da0f589061e2b4be778b5b
#
_cell.length_a   1.000
_cell.length_b   1.000
_cell.length_c   1.000
_cell.angle_alpha   90.00
_cell.angle_beta   90.00
_cell.angle_gamma   90.00
#
_symmetry.space_group_name_H-M   'P 1'
#
loop_
_entity.id
_entity.type
_entity.pdbx_description
1 polymer ?
#
loop_
_entity_poly.entity_id
_entity_poly.type
_entity_poly.pdbx_seq_one_letter_code
_entity_poly.pdbx_strand_id
1 'polypeptide(L)'
;LNQFESHSEQPSEPSAAKPPAFQKISDEALKNNGIETEFGIPIPGRILVEELWAKTALKKLPDGFINWPELFERDASVVIDIGCGNGRSTLASAVDRPEVNHLGTDILPVVIRYATRRANQRGLSNTRWAVIGGRELLLKHVAPHSVAEIHCYHPQPYYRQDQVGLRLISPEFLQLVHSALIPGGRIVLQTDHPSYWNYMLKVVPVFFEFEERSAPWPSAPKGMTRREIIAASQGLRIFRGEGMARMDLNFEEALRLAESLPLPTFNADRRLQAIDALERGEEPSRRKGNANGRSRRPGHRRGGRGKSRK
;
A
#
# COMPACT_ATOMS: atom_id res chain seq x y z
N LEU A 1 -44.49 -39.40 -24.64
CA LEU A 1 -43.60 -40.09 -23.72
C LEU A 1 -42.15 -39.91 -24.23
N ASN A 2 -41.50 -38.80 -23.89
CA ASN A 2 -40.07 -38.62 -24.07
C ASN A 2 -39.55 -37.91 -22.83
N GLN A 3 -38.67 -38.62 -22.14
CA GLN A 3 -37.89 -38.12 -21.01
C GLN A 3 -36.85 -37.14 -21.55
N PHE A 4 -36.87 -35.90 -21.02
CA PHE A 4 -35.74 -34.94 -21.12
C PHE A 4 -34.96 -35.02 -19.80
N GLU A 5 -33.83 -35.68 -19.81
CA GLU A 5 -32.83 -35.56 -18.76
C GLU A 5 -32.11 -34.23 -18.92
N SER A 6 -32.31 -33.35 -17.94
CA SER A 6 -31.58 -32.11 -17.83
C SER A 6 -30.26 -32.36 -17.09
N HIS A 7 -29.15 -32.38 -17.80
CA HIS A 7 -27.83 -32.29 -17.21
C HIS A 7 -27.60 -30.84 -16.77
N SER A 8 -27.67 -30.59 -15.48
CA SER A 8 -27.20 -29.34 -14.86
C SER A 8 -25.68 -29.43 -14.68
N GLU A 9 -24.92 -28.83 -15.58
CA GLU A 9 -23.52 -28.53 -15.32
C GLU A 9 -23.39 -27.50 -14.21
N GLN A 10 -22.87 -27.91 -13.08
CA GLN A 10 -22.45 -26.98 -12.02
C GLN A 10 -21.22 -26.21 -12.51
N PRO A 11 -21.16 -24.87 -12.34
CA PRO A 11 -19.97 -24.12 -12.65
C PRO A 11 -18.85 -24.53 -11.68
N SER A 12 -17.73 -24.99 -12.24
CA SER A 12 -16.50 -25.29 -11.50
C SER A 12 -16.03 -24.06 -10.72
N GLU A 13 -15.89 -24.19 -9.43
CA GLU A 13 -15.27 -23.17 -8.58
C GLU A 13 -13.87 -22.83 -9.12
N PRO A 14 -13.50 -21.52 -9.18
CA PRO A 14 -12.16 -21.14 -9.58
C PRO A 14 -11.16 -21.68 -8.55
N SER A 15 -10.26 -22.55 -9.00
CA SER A 15 -9.15 -23.05 -8.21
C SER A 15 -8.44 -21.91 -7.51
N ALA A 16 -8.52 -21.86 -6.19
CA ALA A 16 -7.82 -20.89 -5.36
C ALA A 16 -6.31 -21.04 -5.63
N ALA A 17 -5.72 -20.08 -6.33
CA ALA A 17 -4.30 -20.02 -6.54
C ALA A 17 -3.60 -20.13 -5.18
N LYS A 18 -2.66 -21.07 -5.03
CA LYS A 18 -1.87 -21.20 -3.80
C LYS A 18 -1.23 -19.83 -3.50
N PRO A 19 -1.39 -19.32 -2.27
CA PRO A 19 -0.75 -18.06 -1.91
C PRO A 19 0.76 -18.16 -2.21
N PRO A 20 1.38 -17.07 -2.70
CA PRO A 20 2.81 -17.08 -3.01
C PRO A 20 3.57 -17.61 -1.79
N ALA A 21 4.57 -18.46 -2.06
CA ALA A 21 5.41 -19.06 -1.02
C ALA A 21 6.15 -17.93 -0.29
N PHE A 22 5.50 -17.35 0.70
CA PHE A 22 6.15 -16.46 1.64
C PHE A 22 7.20 -17.29 2.36
N GLN A 23 8.46 -16.93 2.12
CA GLN A 23 9.58 -17.59 2.75
C GLN A 23 9.27 -17.81 4.25
N LYS A 24 9.27 -19.05 4.68
CA LYS A 24 9.35 -19.37 6.11
C LYS A 24 10.46 -18.48 6.65
N ILE A 25 10.20 -17.78 7.76
CA ILE A 25 11.30 -17.15 8.50
C ILE A 25 12.26 -18.29 8.75
N SER A 26 13.35 -18.27 8.01
CA SER A 26 14.26 -19.38 7.97
C SER A 26 14.94 -19.45 9.35
N ASP A 27 15.29 -20.66 9.75
CA ASP A 27 16.26 -20.90 10.82
C ASP A 27 17.55 -20.05 10.66
N GLU A 28 17.75 -19.46 9.50
CA GLU A 28 18.77 -18.49 9.15
C GLU A 28 18.64 -17.14 9.89
N ALA A 29 17.43 -16.63 10.15
CA ALA A 29 17.25 -15.43 10.95
C ALA A 29 17.61 -15.67 12.43
N LEU A 30 17.38 -16.88 12.94
CA LEU A 30 17.84 -17.27 14.27
C LEU A 30 19.36 -17.42 14.33
N LYS A 31 20.02 -17.84 13.24
CA LYS A 31 21.47 -17.92 13.10
C LYS A 31 22.14 -16.55 13.03
N ASN A 32 21.44 -15.50 12.57
CA ASN A 32 21.95 -14.14 12.40
C ASN A 32 21.64 -13.21 13.59
N ASN A 33 21.80 -13.65 14.82
CA ASN A 33 21.55 -12.86 16.04
C ASN A 33 20.14 -12.22 16.11
N GLY A 34 19.11 -12.88 15.58
CA GLY A 34 17.73 -12.40 15.58
C GLY A 34 17.44 -11.26 14.60
N ILE A 35 18.28 -11.06 13.58
CA ILE A 35 18.07 -10.05 12.54
C ILE A 35 17.43 -10.71 11.32
N GLU A 36 16.19 -10.33 11.01
CA GLU A 36 15.51 -10.67 9.75
C GLU A 36 15.85 -9.64 8.69
N THR A 37 16.06 -10.07 7.44
CA THR A 37 16.29 -9.17 6.30
C THR A 37 15.25 -9.38 5.20
N GLU A 38 14.97 -8.33 4.43
CA GLU A 38 14.14 -8.36 3.23
C GLU A 38 14.80 -7.50 2.16
N PHE A 39 15.07 -8.08 0.98
CA PHE A 39 15.90 -7.44 -0.08
C PHE A 39 17.28 -6.98 0.41
N GLY A 40 17.91 -7.71 1.33
CA GLY A 40 19.19 -7.35 1.93
C GLY A 40 19.13 -6.21 2.96
N ILE A 41 17.95 -5.62 3.21
CA ILE A 41 17.75 -4.55 4.20
C ILE A 41 17.17 -5.16 5.48
N PRO A 42 17.76 -4.91 6.66
CA PRO A 42 17.21 -5.39 7.92
C PRO A 42 15.76 -4.93 8.15
N ILE A 43 14.93 -5.84 8.65
CA ILE A 43 13.63 -5.50 9.22
C ILE A 43 13.87 -4.85 10.59
N PRO A 44 13.23 -3.72 10.90
CA PRO A 44 13.40 -3.01 12.16
C PRO A 44 13.11 -3.88 13.39
N GLY A 45 13.94 -3.75 14.42
CA GLY A 45 13.88 -4.51 15.67
C GLY A 45 14.50 -5.92 15.56
N ARG A 46 14.90 -6.45 16.69
CA ARG A 46 15.45 -7.81 16.80
C ARG A 46 14.36 -8.80 17.20
N ILE A 47 14.44 -10.03 16.69
CA ILE A 47 13.59 -11.13 17.14
C ILE A 47 14.04 -11.52 18.55
N LEU A 48 13.10 -11.53 19.47
CA LEU A 48 13.30 -11.88 20.88
C LEU A 48 12.98 -13.36 21.10
N VAL A 49 13.34 -13.87 22.29
CA VAL A 49 12.87 -15.18 22.76
C VAL A 49 11.36 -15.15 22.95
N GLU A 50 10.70 -16.32 22.81
CA GLU A 50 9.24 -16.41 22.71
C GLU A 50 8.50 -15.86 23.94
N GLU A 51 9.10 -15.96 25.10
CA GLU A 51 8.55 -15.45 26.36
C GLU A 51 8.38 -13.93 26.39
N LEU A 52 9.13 -13.22 25.54
CA LEU A 52 9.07 -11.76 25.41
C LEU A 52 8.21 -11.28 24.22
N TRP A 53 7.54 -12.19 23.52
CA TRP A 53 6.70 -11.81 22.41
C TRP A 53 5.45 -11.05 22.86
N ALA A 54 5.10 -10.02 22.11
CA ALA A 54 3.85 -9.27 22.32
C ALA A 54 2.65 -10.02 21.69
N LYS A 55 1.45 -9.53 22.01
CA LYS A 55 0.18 -9.94 21.37
C LYS A 55 -0.49 -8.71 20.79
N THR A 56 -0.30 -8.47 19.48
CA THR A 56 -0.68 -7.21 18.83
C THR A 56 -1.78 -7.34 17.79
N ALA A 57 -2.28 -8.56 17.53
CA ALA A 57 -3.36 -8.81 16.59
C ALA A 57 -4.71 -8.33 17.12
N LEU A 58 -5.44 -7.55 16.34
CA LEU A 58 -6.85 -7.27 16.57
C LEU A 58 -7.70 -8.22 15.74
N LYS A 59 -8.39 -9.14 16.41
CA LYS A 59 -9.32 -10.07 15.74
C LYS A 59 -10.60 -9.36 15.27
N LYS A 60 -11.05 -8.37 16.01
CA LYS A 60 -12.19 -7.51 15.74
C LYS A 60 -11.90 -6.13 16.31
N LEU A 61 -12.28 -5.09 15.59
CA LEU A 61 -12.33 -3.74 16.13
C LEU A 61 -13.56 -3.61 17.05
N PRO A 62 -13.50 -2.72 18.06
CA PRO A 62 -14.66 -2.44 18.91
C PRO A 62 -15.82 -1.88 18.08
N ASP A 63 -17.03 -2.05 18.54
CA ASP A 63 -18.19 -1.40 17.94
C ASP A 63 -18.14 0.09 18.29
N GLY A 64 -18.22 0.98 17.29
CA GLY A 64 -18.07 2.43 17.46
C GLY A 64 -16.61 2.89 17.53
N PHE A 65 -16.40 4.06 18.13
CA PHE A 65 -15.07 4.67 18.18
C PHE A 65 -14.13 3.94 19.14
N ILE A 66 -12.88 3.80 18.72
CA ILE A 66 -11.81 3.17 19.49
C ILE A 66 -11.47 4.04 20.71
N ASN A 67 -11.45 3.43 21.88
CA ASN A 67 -10.82 4.00 23.07
C ASN A 67 -9.32 3.65 23.02
N TRP A 68 -8.48 4.60 22.63
CA TRP A 68 -7.06 4.39 22.42
C TRP A 68 -6.31 3.94 23.68
N PRO A 69 -6.50 4.60 24.85
CA PRO A 69 -5.91 4.16 26.11
C PRO A 69 -6.28 2.72 26.49
N GLU A 70 -7.51 2.30 26.27
CA GLU A 70 -7.97 0.94 26.54
C GLU A 70 -7.35 -0.06 25.55
N LEU A 71 -7.34 0.28 24.25
CA LEU A 71 -6.79 -0.59 23.22
C LEU A 71 -5.31 -0.89 23.40
N PHE A 72 -4.53 0.12 23.82
CA PHE A 72 -3.08 0.00 23.99
C PHE A 72 -2.64 -0.24 25.43
N GLU A 73 -3.58 -0.23 26.38
CA GLU A 73 -3.32 -0.34 27.84
C GLU A 73 -2.38 0.78 28.32
N ARG A 74 -2.39 1.92 27.66
CA ARG A 74 -1.62 3.12 28.00
C ARG A 74 -2.15 4.36 27.27
N ASP A 75 -1.99 5.51 27.89
CA ASP A 75 -2.26 6.81 27.28
C ASP A 75 -1.02 7.35 26.57
N ALA A 76 -1.10 7.42 25.23
CA ALA A 76 -0.04 7.94 24.38
C ALA A 76 -0.59 8.38 23.03
N SER A 77 0.14 9.27 22.35
CA SER A 77 -0.19 9.69 20.98
C SER A 77 -0.32 8.50 20.04
N VAL A 78 -1.26 8.59 19.09
CA VAL A 78 -1.56 7.52 18.14
C VAL A 78 -1.14 7.91 16.73
N VAL A 79 -0.45 6.98 16.07
CA VAL A 79 -0.14 7.00 14.64
C VAL A 79 -0.89 5.87 13.94
N ILE A 80 -1.56 6.17 12.83
CA ILE A 80 -2.23 5.17 12.01
C ILE A 80 -1.52 5.06 10.66
N ASP A 81 -1.10 3.85 10.28
CA ASP A 81 -0.55 3.53 8.96
C ASP A 81 -1.63 2.79 8.14
N ILE A 82 -2.24 3.50 7.19
CA ILE A 82 -3.35 3.00 6.36
C ILE A 82 -2.78 2.39 5.07
N GLY A 83 -3.03 1.09 4.87
CA GLY A 83 -2.38 0.32 3.81
C GLY A 83 -0.96 -0.06 4.17
N CYS A 84 -0.71 -0.44 5.43
CA CYS A 84 0.63 -0.67 5.99
C CYS A 84 1.38 -1.86 5.34
N GLY A 85 0.72 -2.64 4.49
CA GLY A 85 1.30 -3.83 3.87
C GLY A 85 1.88 -4.81 4.90
N ASN A 86 3.14 -5.21 4.71
CA ASN A 86 3.83 -6.13 5.63
C ASN A 86 4.41 -5.45 6.89
N GLY A 87 4.07 -4.18 7.13
CA GLY A 87 4.33 -3.44 8.34
C GLY A 87 5.74 -2.85 8.50
N ARG A 88 6.62 -2.89 7.49
CA ARG A 88 8.03 -2.42 7.66
C ARG A 88 8.14 -1.01 8.20
N SER A 89 7.39 -0.06 7.62
CA SER A 89 7.41 1.35 8.03
C SER A 89 6.87 1.53 9.43
N THR A 90 5.72 0.92 9.72
CA THR A 90 5.10 0.94 11.05
C THR A 90 6.02 0.32 12.12
N LEU A 91 6.68 -0.82 11.80
CA LEU A 91 7.65 -1.45 12.71
C LEU A 91 8.85 -0.53 12.99
N ALA A 92 9.39 0.14 11.97
CA ALA A 92 10.46 1.11 12.15
C ALA A 92 10.03 2.23 13.08
N SER A 93 8.88 2.84 12.82
CA SER A 93 8.32 3.89 13.64
C SER A 93 8.09 3.44 15.10
N ALA A 94 7.59 2.21 15.29
CA ALA A 94 7.32 1.67 16.62
C ALA A 94 8.61 1.35 17.43
N VAL A 95 9.70 0.98 16.74
CA VAL A 95 11.02 0.77 17.36
C VAL A 95 11.67 2.11 17.72
N ASP A 96 11.59 3.08 16.81
CA ASP A 96 12.26 4.38 16.96
C ASP A 96 11.50 5.33 17.92
N ARG A 97 10.18 5.12 18.07
CA ARG A 97 9.28 5.92 18.93
C ARG A 97 8.48 5.01 19.88
N PRO A 98 9.13 4.36 20.87
CA PRO A 98 8.46 3.43 21.77
C PRO A 98 7.38 4.09 22.65
N GLU A 99 7.42 5.41 22.80
CA GLU A 99 6.45 6.22 23.55
C GLU A 99 5.14 6.46 22.76
N VAL A 100 5.11 6.18 21.46
CA VAL A 100 3.95 6.38 20.57
C VAL A 100 3.24 5.06 20.29
N ASN A 101 1.92 5.09 20.22
CA ASN A 101 1.07 3.96 19.82
C ASN A 101 0.92 3.91 18.29
N HIS A 102 0.98 2.73 17.71
CA HIS A 102 0.92 2.54 16.25
C HIS A 102 -0.19 1.55 15.89
N LEU A 103 -1.14 1.98 15.06
CA LEU A 103 -2.15 1.11 14.45
C LEU A 103 -1.80 0.93 12.97
N GLY A 104 -1.42 -0.29 12.56
CA GLY A 104 -1.26 -0.66 11.16
C GLY A 104 -2.52 -1.33 10.63
N THR A 105 -3.02 -0.87 9.46
CA THR A 105 -4.20 -1.45 8.83
C THR A 105 -3.98 -1.75 7.36
N ASP A 106 -4.60 -2.82 6.86
CA ASP A 106 -4.62 -3.17 5.45
C ASP A 106 -5.88 -4.01 5.17
N ILE A 107 -6.36 -4.00 3.92
CA ILE A 107 -7.49 -4.83 3.49
C ILE A 107 -7.11 -6.30 3.26
N LEU A 108 -5.82 -6.61 3.16
CA LEU A 108 -5.31 -7.95 2.89
C LEU A 108 -4.94 -8.68 4.17
N PRO A 109 -5.70 -9.72 4.58
CA PRO A 109 -5.41 -10.46 5.82
C PRO A 109 -4.01 -11.08 5.85
N VAL A 110 -3.45 -11.43 4.69
CA VAL A 110 -2.13 -12.06 4.59
C VAL A 110 -1.02 -11.10 5.03
N VAL A 111 -1.05 -9.84 4.61
CA VAL A 111 -0.01 -8.86 4.96
C VAL A 111 -0.11 -8.46 6.43
N ILE A 112 -1.32 -8.32 6.97
CA ILE A 112 -1.56 -8.07 8.40
C ILE A 112 -1.03 -9.22 9.26
N ARG A 113 -1.18 -10.48 8.84
CA ARG A 113 -0.55 -11.62 9.54
C ARG A 113 0.96 -11.48 9.61
N TYR A 114 1.61 -11.02 8.54
CA TYR A 114 3.06 -10.78 8.54
C TYR A 114 3.47 -9.66 9.47
N ALA A 115 2.81 -8.52 9.36
CA ALA A 115 3.05 -7.36 10.21
C ALA A 115 2.88 -7.72 11.69
N THR A 116 1.76 -8.36 12.04
CA THR A 116 1.47 -8.84 13.40
C THR A 116 2.53 -9.80 13.92
N ARG A 117 2.91 -10.82 13.12
CA ARG A 117 3.94 -11.78 13.52
C ARG A 117 5.27 -11.10 13.80
N ARG A 118 5.69 -10.18 12.92
CA ARG A 118 6.93 -9.42 13.08
C ARG A 118 6.92 -8.55 14.32
N ALA A 119 5.81 -7.86 14.57
CA ALA A 119 5.64 -7.05 15.77
C ALA A 119 5.68 -7.91 17.06
N ASN A 120 4.95 -9.03 17.07
CA ASN A 120 4.92 -9.95 18.22
C ASN A 120 6.32 -10.47 18.53
N GLN A 121 7.03 -10.98 17.53
CA GLN A 121 8.39 -11.52 17.70
C GLN A 121 9.41 -10.49 18.21
N ARG A 122 9.14 -9.20 18.06
CA ARG A 122 9.98 -8.09 18.50
C ARG A 122 9.53 -7.44 19.80
N GLY A 123 8.47 -7.99 20.42
CA GLY A 123 7.93 -7.46 21.67
C GLY A 123 7.35 -6.05 21.56
N LEU A 124 6.89 -5.63 20.35
CA LEU A 124 6.40 -4.28 20.11
C LEU A 124 4.97 -4.10 20.63
N SER A 125 4.81 -4.04 21.94
CA SER A 125 3.50 -3.86 22.61
C SER A 125 2.80 -2.53 22.29
N ASN A 126 3.56 -1.56 21.78
CA ASN A 126 3.05 -0.27 21.27
C ASN A 126 2.46 -0.35 19.84
N THR A 127 2.20 -1.55 19.33
CA THR A 127 1.56 -1.74 18.02
C THR A 127 0.24 -2.50 18.13
N ARG A 128 -0.69 -2.21 17.20
CA ARG A 128 -1.90 -3.01 16.96
C ARG A 128 -2.09 -3.14 15.45
N TRP A 129 -2.69 -4.26 15.02
CA TRP A 129 -2.84 -4.59 13.60
C TRP A 129 -4.25 -5.07 13.32
N ALA A 130 -4.92 -4.46 12.34
CA ALA A 130 -6.29 -4.78 11.96
C ALA A 130 -6.47 -4.95 10.44
N VAL A 131 -7.36 -5.87 10.06
CA VAL A 131 -7.81 -6.02 8.67
C VAL A 131 -9.03 -5.14 8.47
N ILE A 132 -8.83 -3.96 7.86
CA ILE A 132 -9.89 -3.00 7.57
C ILE A 132 -9.44 -2.01 6.50
N GLY A 133 -10.38 -1.50 5.70
CA GLY A 133 -10.14 -0.42 4.75
C GLY A 133 -10.01 0.93 5.46
N GLY A 134 -9.11 1.80 4.96
CA GLY A 134 -8.82 3.09 5.60
C GLY A 134 -10.03 4.02 5.72
N ARG A 135 -10.87 4.09 4.67
CA ARG A 135 -12.10 4.89 4.72
C ARG A 135 -13.08 4.37 5.77
N GLU A 136 -13.29 3.05 5.82
CA GLU A 136 -14.15 2.42 6.80
C GLU A 136 -13.64 2.62 8.23
N LEU A 137 -12.34 2.48 8.46
CA LEU A 137 -11.70 2.74 9.73
C LEU A 137 -11.99 4.15 10.23
N LEU A 138 -11.69 5.17 9.40
CA LEU A 138 -11.87 6.57 9.78
C LEU A 138 -13.34 6.93 10.03
N LEU A 139 -14.24 6.40 9.22
CA LEU A 139 -15.66 6.71 9.34
C LEU A 139 -16.32 6.07 10.56
N LYS A 140 -15.95 4.83 10.91
CA LYS A 140 -16.68 4.04 11.91
C LYS A 140 -15.96 3.89 13.25
N HIS A 141 -14.62 4.01 13.27
CA HIS A 141 -13.82 3.60 14.41
C HIS A 141 -12.85 4.67 14.94
N VAL A 142 -12.64 5.76 14.22
CA VAL A 142 -11.74 6.83 14.67
C VAL A 142 -12.57 8.07 15.05
N ALA A 143 -12.51 8.43 16.31
CA ALA A 143 -13.18 9.64 16.79
C ALA A 143 -12.52 10.89 16.21
N PRO A 144 -13.26 11.99 15.99
CA PRO A 144 -12.66 13.28 15.65
C PRO A 144 -11.58 13.70 16.65
N HIS A 145 -10.53 14.32 16.14
CA HIS A 145 -9.43 14.86 16.94
C HIS A 145 -8.79 13.89 17.93
N SER A 146 -8.60 12.64 17.51
CA SER A 146 -8.07 11.58 18.38
C SER A 146 -6.75 10.95 17.91
N VAL A 147 -6.21 11.36 16.76
CA VAL A 147 -5.01 10.77 16.13
C VAL A 147 -3.98 11.84 15.85
N ALA A 148 -2.72 11.58 16.18
CA ALA A 148 -1.62 12.53 15.96
C ALA A 148 -1.09 12.51 14.51
N GLU A 149 -0.98 11.33 13.92
CA GLU A 149 -0.45 11.18 12.57
C GLU A 149 -1.22 10.10 11.78
N ILE A 150 -1.45 10.36 10.50
CA ILE A 150 -1.97 9.36 9.56
C ILE A 150 -1.01 9.23 8.39
N HIS A 151 -0.54 8.01 8.16
CA HIS A 151 0.39 7.66 7.08
C HIS A 151 -0.32 6.89 5.98
N CYS A 152 -0.06 7.22 4.71
CA CYS A 152 -0.54 6.50 3.55
C CYS A 152 0.61 6.36 2.54
N TYR A 153 1.24 5.21 2.52
CA TYR A 153 2.36 4.92 1.65
C TYR A 153 1.95 4.06 0.46
N HIS A 154 2.24 4.54 -0.75
CA HIS A 154 1.98 3.84 -2.01
C HIS A 154 0.53 3.34 -2.17
N PRO A 155 -0.48 4.23 -1.96
CA PRO A 155 -1.87 3.82 -2.16
C PRO A 155 -2.09 3.34 -3.59
N GLN A 156 -2.89 2.29 -3.74
CA GLN A 156 -3.12 1.64 -5.03
C GLN A 156 -3.70 2.61 -6.06
N PRO A 157 -3.05 2.78 -7.25
CA PRO A 157 -3.50 3.71 -8.27
C PRO A 157 -4.67 3.18 -9.10
N TYR A 158 -5.03 1.92 -8.97
CA TYR A 158 -6.07 1.22 -9.74
C TYR A 158 -6.08 1.60 -11.22
N TYR A 159 -5.65 0.67 -12.08
CA TYR A 159 -5.40 0.92 -13.51
C TYR A 159 -6.64 0.85 -14.40
N ARG A 160 -7.73 0.30 -13.89
CA ARG A 160 -9.01 0.16 -14.63
C ARG A 160 -9.95 1.29 -14.27
N GLN A 161 -10.70 1.77 -15.26
CA GLN A 161 -11.65 2.90 -15.08
C GLN A 161 -12.78 2.56 -14.10
N ASP A 162 -13.26 1.33 -14.10
CA ASP A 162 -14.30 0.85 -13.18
C ASP A 162 -13.81 0.75 -11.71
N GLN A 163 -12.50 0.86 -11.47
CA GLN A 163 -11.88 0.80 -10.15
C GLN A 163 -11.41 2.17 -9.62
N VAL A 164 -11.61 3.25 -10.38
CA VAL A 164 -11.17 4.59 -9.96
C VAL A 164 -11.76 5.01 -8.61
N GLY A 165 -13.01 4.65 -8.32
CA GLY A 165 -13.67 4.91 -7.05
C GLY A 165 -13.04 4.20 -5.83
N LEU A 166 -12.16 3.20 -6.07
CA LEU A 166 -11.44 2.49 -5.02
C LEU A 166 -10.13 3.20 -4.60
N ARG A 167 -9.70 4.24 -5.33
CA ARG A 167 -8.50 5.01 -4.98
C ARG A 167 -8.67 5.67 -3.63
N LEU A 168 -7.73 5.40 -2.72
CA LEU A 168 -7.84 5.82 -1.32
C LEU A 168 -7.84 7.33 -1.18
N ILE A 169 -6.82 8.00 -1.76
CA ILE A 169 -6.70 9.46 -1.65
C ILE A 169 -7.77 10.11 -2.53
N SER A 170 -8.86 10.49 -1.92
CA SER A 170 -9.99 11.20 -2.49
C SER A 170 -10.34 12.40 -1.60
N PRO A 171 -11.11 13.38 -2.06
CA PRO A 171 -11.52 14.51 -1.23
C PRO A 171 -12.25 14.08 0.04
N GLU A 172 -13.18 13.13 -0.06
CA GLU A 172 -13.88 12.54 1.09
C GLU A 172 -12.91 11.91 2.10
N PHE A 173 -11.94 11.11 1.62
CA PHE A 173 -10.93 10.50 2.49
C PHE A 173 -10.07 11.56 3.20
N LEU A 174 -9.65 12.61 2.48
CA LEU A 174 -8.86 13.71 3.06
C LEU A 174 -9.65 14.49 4.12
N GLN A 175 -10.94 14.69 3.91
CA GLN A 175 -11.83 15.30 4.91
C GLN A 175 -11.93 14.42 6.17
N LEU A 176 -12.07 13.09 6.02
CA LEU A 176 -12.09 12.15 7.15
C LEU A 176 -10.74 12.17 7.91
N VAL A 177 -9.62 12.20 7.18
CA VAL A 177 -8.29 12.34 7.79
C VAL A 177 -8.17 13.65 8.57
N HIS A 178 -8.59 14.77 7.96
CA HIS A 178 -8.57 16.08 8.63
C HIS A 178 -9.39 16.06 9.91
N SER A 179 -10.59 15.48 9.88
CA SER A 179 -11.45 15.36 11.07
C SER A 179 -10.84 14.46 12.16
N ALA A 180 -10.15 13.40 11.80
CA ALA A 180 -9.54 12.44 12.74
C ALA A 180 -8.32 12.99 13.48
N LEU A 181 -7.58 13.89 12.83
CA LEU A 181 -6.34 14.44 13.37
C LEU A 181 -6.60 15.44 14.51
N ILE A 182 -5.78 15.35 15.56
CA ILE A 182 -5.73 16.37 16.61
C ILE A 182 -5.27 17.72 16.03
N PRO A 183 -5.52 18.86 16.69
CA PRO A 183 -4.89 20.14 16.33
C PRO A 183 -3.37 20.00 16.22
N GLY A 184 -2.80 20.40 15.07
CA GLY A 184 -1.38 20.21 14.78
C GLY A 184 -0.98 18.77 14.38
N GLY A 185 -1.94 17.86 14.28
CA GLY A 185 -1.73 16.52 13.72
C GLY A 185 -1.43 16.56 12.24
N ARG A 186 -0.78 15.51 11.71
CA ARG A 186 -0.28 15.52 10.33
C ARG A 186 -0.65 14.30 9.51
N ILE A 187 -0.76 14.53 8.22
CA ILE A 187 -0.80 13.47 7.19
C ILE A 187 0.59 13.30 6.57
N VAL A 188 0.97 12.05 6.29
CA VAL A 188 2.22 11.68 5.60
C VAL A 188 1.87 10.85 4.38
N LEU A 189 2.32 11.29 3.21
CA LEU A 189 1.99 10.67 1.92
C LEU A 189 3.26 10.29 1.15
N GLN A 190 3.21 9.14 0.48
CA GLN A 190 4.27 8.69 -0.41
C GLN A 190 3.70 7.87 -1.56
N THR A 191 4.25 8.04 -2.77
CA THR A 191 3.91 7.20 -3.92
C THR A 191 5.06 7.18 -4.95
N ASP A 192 5.14 6.12 -5.74
CA ASP A 192 5.99 6.02 -6.93
C ASP A 192 5.21 6.37 -8.23
N HIS A 193 3.94 6.78 -8.10
CA HIS A 193 3.05 7.02 -9.24
C HIS A 193 2.89 8.51 -9.55
N PRO A 194 3.51 9.05 -10.65
CA PRO A 194 3.54 10.50 -10.92
C PRO A 194 2.15 11.12 -11.07
N SER A 195 1.23 10.45 -11.79
CA SER A 195 -0.12 10.99 -12.01
C SER A 195 -0.94 11.05 -10.71
N TYR A 196 -0.71 10.07 -9.80
CA TYR A 196 -1.36 10.10 -8.49
C TYR A 196 -0.78 11.23 -7.63
N TRP A 197 0.54 11.40 -7.66
CA TRP A 197 1.20 12.51 -6.96
C TRP A 197 0.70 13.87 -7.44
N ASN A 198 0.65 14.07 -8.76
CA ASN A 198 0.11 15.30 -9.34
C ASN A 198 -1.34 15.58 -8.95
N TYR A 199 -2.13 14.53 -8.75
CA TYR A 199 -3.49 14.67 -8.20
C TYR A 199 -3.45 15.06 -6.71
N MET A 200 -2.63 14.39 -5.89
CA MET A 200 -2.47 14.70 -4.47
C MET A 200 -2.06 16.16 -4.26
N LEU A 201 -1.11 16.68 -5.03
CA LEU A 201 -0.67 18.09 -4.96
C LEU A 201 -1.78 19.11 -5.24
N LYS A 202 -2.87 18.70 -5.88
CA LYS A 202 -4.03 19.58 -6.13
C LYS A 202 -5.05 19.55 -5.00
N VAL A 203 -5.23 18.39 -4.35
CA VAL A 203 -6.33 18.22 -3.40
C VAL A 203 -5.89 18.23 -1.94
N VAL A 204 -4.68 17.78 -1.63
CA VAL A 204 -4.18 17.71 -0.25
C VAL A 204 -4.01 19.10 0.37
N PRO A 205 -3.45 20.11 -0.33
CA PRO A 205 -3.26 21.45 0.24
C PRO A 205 -4.56 22.19 0.61
N VAL A 206 -5.71 21.66 0.16
CA VAL A 206 -7.01 22.22 0.56
C VAL A 206 -7.30 21.97 2.04
N PHE A 207 -6.84 20.84 2.58
CA PHE A 207 -7.10 20.40 3.96
C PHE A 207 -5.87 20.51 4.88
N PHE A 208 -4.67 20.60 4.29
CA PHE A 208 -3.40 20.52 5.02
C PHE A 208 -2.43 21.59 4.55
N GLU A 209 -1.66 22.13 5.47
CA GLU A 209 -0.43 22.88 5.16
C GLU A 209 0.61 21.88 4.69
N PHE A 210 0.60 21.57 3.37
CA PHE A 210 1.30 20.42 2.79
C PHE A 210 2.58 20.84 2.07
N GLU A 211 3.68 20.15 2.39
CA GLU A 211 4.99 20.36 1.79
C GLU A 211 5.53 19.08 1.16
N GLU A 212 6.14 19.23 -0.02
CA GLU A 212 6.86 18.15 -0.68
C GLU A 212 8.21 17.93 -0.02
N ARG A 213 8.61 16.65 0.08
CA ARG A 213 9.91 16.24 0.59
C ARG A 213 10.73 15.53 -0.47
N SER A 214 11.91 16.06 -0.82
CA SER A 214 12.82 15.42 -1.78
C SER A 214 13.67 14.31 -1.16
N ALA A 215 14.06 14.47 0.11
CA ALA A 215 14.87 13.49 0.83
C ALA A 215 14.05 12.28 1.28
N PRO A 216 14.64 11.08 1.40
CA PRO A 216 14.04 9.95 2.07
C PRO A 216 13.60 10.26 3.52
N TRP A 217 12.68 9.49 4.06
CA TRP A 217 12.31 9.61 5.47
C TRP A 217 13.52 9.31 6.36
N PRO A 218 13.62 9.91 7.56
CA PRO A 218 14.78 9.71 8.46
C PRO A 218 15.04 8.25 8.82
N SER A 219 14.00 7.41 8.84
CA SER A 219 14.10 5.97 9.13
C SER A 219 14.69 5.13 7.98
N ALA A 220 14.93 5.73 6.79
CA ALA A 220 15.52 5.02 5.67
C ALA A 220 16.99 4.62 5.95
N PRO A 221 17.47 3.46 5.41
CA PRO A 221 16.73 2.51 4.58
C PRO A 221 15.89 1.49 5.38
N LYS A 222 16.08 1.36 6.69
CA LYS A 222 15.41 0.33 7.51
C LYS A 222 13.88 0.49 7.51
N GLY A 223 13.38 1.73 7.61
CA GLY A 223 11.97 2.07 7.63
C GLY A 223 11.30 2.19 6.27
N MET A 224 12.04 1.96 5.16
CA MET A 224 11.42 1.94 3.83
C MET A 224 10.34 0.88 3.75
N THR A 225 9.20 1.21 3.11
CA THR A 225 8.18 0.21 2.81
C THR A 225 8.69 -0.83 1.82
N ARG A 226 8.06 -2.00 1.78
CA ARG A 226 8.39 -3.02 0.76
C ARG A 226 8.28 -2.45 -0.66
N ARG A 227 7.21 -1.71 -0.95
CA ARG A 227 6.99 -1.06 -2.25
C ARG A 227 8.10 -0.07 -2.59
N GLU A 228 8.48 0.76 -1.63
CA GLU A 228 9.55 1.74 -1.82
C GLU A 228 10.89 1.09 -2.19
N ILE A 229 11.27 -0.01 -1.51
CA ILE A 229 12.49 -0.75 -1.80
C ILE A 229 12.47 -1.27 -3.24
N ILE A 230 11.36 -1.89 -3.67
CA ILE A 230 11.21 -2.43 -5.02
C ILE A 230 11.24 -1.30 -6.05
N ALA A 231 10.48 -0.23 -5.86
CA ALA A 231 10.43 0.90 -6.77
C ALA A 231 11.80 1.57 -6.92
N ALA A 232 12.51 1.80 -5.82
CA ALA A 232 13.86 2.36 -5.82
C ALA A 232 14.87 1.45 -6.55
N SER A 233 14.79 0.12 -6.36
CA SER A 233 15.64 -0.84 -7.07
C SER A 233 15.40 -0.85 -8.58
N GLN A 234 14.22 -0.44 -9.03
CA GLN A 234 13.88 -0.26 -10.44
C GLN A 234 14.18 1.16 -10.98
N GLY A 235 14.82 2.02 -10.18
CA GLY A 235 15.15 3.38 -10.55
C GLY A 235 13.95 4.33 -10.62
N LEU A 236 12.82 3.98 -10.00
CA LEU A 236 11.65 4.85 -9.99
C LEU A 236 11.83 5.99 -8.98
N ARG A 237 11.33 7.17 -9.37
CA ARG A 237 11.24 8.30 -8.46
C ARG A 237 10.18 8.04 -7.41
N ILE A 238 10.51 8.30 -6.15
CA ILE A 238 9.58 8.26 -5.04
C ILE A 238 9.20 9.69 -4.67
N PHE A 239 7.92 9.99 -4.72
CA PHE A 239 7.35 11.27 -4.31
C PHE A 239 6.91 11.17 -2.85
N ARG A 240 7.19 12.19 -2.06
CA ARG A 240 6.92 12.25 -0.62
C ARG A 240 6.47 13.64 -0.23
N GLY A 241 5.63 13.70 0.77
CA GLY A 241 5.22 14.96 1.40
C GLY A 241 4.49 14.70 2.71
N GLU A 242 4.43 15.73 3.52
CA GLU A 242 3.71 15.74 4.77
C GLU A 242 3.01 17.10 4.97
N GLY A 243 1.95 17.13 5.74
CA GLY A 243 1.22 18.36 5.98
C GLY A 243 0.43 18.34 7.28
N MET A 244 0.43 19.45 7.99
CA MET A 244 -0.37 19.64 9.20
C MET A 244 -1.82 19.96 8.82
N ALA A 245 -2.76 19.44 9.60
CA ALA A 245 -4.17 19.74 9.43
C ALA A 245 -4.42 21.25 9.59
N ARG A 246 -5.09 21.86 8.63
CA ARG A 246 -5.41 23.28 8.64
C ARG A 246 -6.36 23.60 9.80
N MET A 247 -5.93 24.50 10.67
CA MET A 247 -6.67 24.89 11.86
C MET A 247 -7.83 25.86 11.59
N ASP A 248 -7.83 26.50 10.41
CA ASP A 248 -8.86 27.44 9.98
C ASP A 248 -10.06 26.75 9.31
N LEU A 249 -10.05 25.41 9.15
CA LEU A 249 -11.15 24.64 8.60
C LEU A 249 -11.93 23.93 9.71
N ASN A 250 -13.22 24.24 9.83
CA ASN A 250 -14.13 23.42 10.61
C ASN A 250 -14.67 22.24 9.80
N PHE A 251 -15.38 21.33 10.46
CA PHE A 251 -15.91 20.10 9.83
C PHE A 251 -16.83 20.39 8.64
N GLU A 252 -17.75 21.35 8.75
CA GLU A 252 -18.73 21.68 7.71
C GLU A 252 -18.07 22.31 6.49
N GLU A 253 -17.07 23.14 6.69
CA GLU A 253 -16.28 23.74 5.61
C GLU A 253 -15.45 22.69 4.91
N ALA A 254 -14.78 21.80 5.65
CA ALA A 254 -14.01 20.70 5.09
C ALA A 254 -14.90 19.77 4.25
N LEU A 255 -16.12 19.50 4.71
CA LEU A 255 -17.09 18.67 3.97
C LEU A 255 -17.51 19.36 2.65
N ARG A 256 -17.88 20.63 2.68
CA ARG A 256 -18.25 21.40 1.48
C ARG A 256 -17.10 21.46 0.46
N LEU A 257 -15.86 21.66 0.95
CA LEU A 257 -14.68 21.64 0.09
C LEU A 257 -14.48 20.27 -0.54
N ALA A 258 -14.64 19.18 0.22
CA ALA A 258 -14.54 17.83 -0.31
C ALA A 258 -15.53 17.56 -1.46
N GLU A 259 -16.78 18.03 -1.34
CA GLU A 259 -17.80 17.88 -2.38
C GLU A 259 -17.46 18.66 -3.67
N SER A 260 -16.70 19.75 -3.57
CA SER A 260 -16.34 20.63 -4.69
C SER A 260 -15.08 20.17 -5.45
N LEU A 261 -14.25 19.30 -4.84
CA LEU A 261 -12.98 18.90 -5.40
C LEU A 261 -13.10 17.74 -6.41
N PRO A 262 -12.19 17.68 -7.40
CA PRO A 262 -12.21 16.61 -8.40
C PRO A 262 -11.88 15.26 -7.78
N LEU A 263 -12.58 14.22 -8.20
CA LEU A 263 -12.25 12.83 -7.88
C LEU A 263 -10.92 12.41 -8.54
N PRO A 264 -10.24 11.36 -8.03
CA PRO A 264 -8.96 10.88 -8.55
C PRO A 264 -9.10 10.14 -9.89
N THR A 265 -9.53 10.83 -10.96
CA THR A 265 -9.84 10.27 -12.29
C THR A 265 -8.64 10.23 -13.25
N PHE A 266 -7.42 10.50 -12.79
CA PHE A 266 -6.20 10.45 -13.60
C PHE A 266 -5.97 9.08 -14.25
N ASN A 267 -5.28 9.08 -15.40
CA ASN A 267 -4.85 7.84 -16.05
C ASN A 267 -3.65 7.23 -15.32
N ALA A 268 -3.82 6.04 -14.79
CA ALA A 268 -2.73 5.31 -14.15
C ALA A 268 -1.74 4.74 -15.18
N ASP A 269 -0.44 4.92 -14.94
CA ASP A 269 0.61 4.40 -15.83
C ASP A 269 0.73 2.89 -15.69
N ARG A 270 0.21 2.16 -16.68
CA ARG A 270 0.22 0.68 -16.70
C ARG A 270 1.61 0.07 -16.67
N ARG A 271 2.67 0.82 -17.01
CA ARG A 271 4.05 0.32 -16.92
C ARG A 271 4.43 0.02 -15.46
N LEU A 272 3.86 0.76 -14.51
CA LEU A 272 4.08 0.55 -13.09
C LEU A 272 3.34 -0.69 -12.53
N GLN A 273 2.41 -1.27 -13.29
CA GLN A 273 1.70 -2.49 -12.89
C GLN A 273 2.64 -3.68 -12.66
N ALA A 274 3.78 -3.70 -13.35
CA ALA A 274 4.81 -4.74 -13.14
C ALA A 274 5.43 -4.65 -11.72
N ILE A 275 5.48 -3.48 -11.13
CA ILE A 275 5.97 -3.28 -9.77
C ILE A 275 5.00 -3.89 -8.75
N ASP A 276 3.69 -3.80 -9.00
CA ASP A 276 2.68 -4.44 -8.15
C ASP A 276 2.83 -5.97 -8.15
N ALA A 277 3.17 -6.56 -9.30
CA ALA A 277 3.45 -8.00 -9.40
C ALA A 277 4.69 -8.39 -8.58
N LEU A 278 5.78 -7.61 -8.69
CA LEU A 278 6.99 -7.83 -7.89
C LEU A 278 6.73 -7.69 -6.38
N GLU A 279 5.90 -6.73 -5.99
CA GLU A 279 5.52 -6.54 -4.59
C GLU A 279 4.75 -7.75 -4.04
N ARG A 280 3.88 -8.36 -4.85
CA ARG A 280 3.17 -9.60 -4.50
C ARG A 280 4.06 -10.85 -4.55
N GLY A 281 5.32 -10.73 -5.00
CA GLY A 281 6.24 -11.86 -5.19
C GLY A 281 5.94 -12.68 -6.45
N GLU A 282 5.23 -12.10 -7.41
CA GLU A 282 4.96 -12.69 -8.72
C GLU A 282 6.12 -12.35 -9.68
N GLU A 283 6.52 -13.31 -10.54
CA GLU A 283 7.44 -12.97 -11.62
C GLU A 283 6.72 -12.05 -12.62
N PRO A 284 7.35 -10.94 -13.06
CA PRO A 284 6.75 -10.09 -14.07
C PRO A 284 6.53 -10.92 -15.33
N SER A 285 5.30 -10.99 -15.82
CA SER A 285 4.97 -11.73 -17.04
C SER A 285 5.88 -11.24 -18.17
N ARG A 286 6.77 -12.09 -18.63
CA ARG A 286 7.59 -11.81 -19.84
C ARG A 286 6.60 -11.47 -20.95
N ARG A 287 6.61 -10.24 -21.43
CA ARG A 287 5.88 -9.87 -22.64
C ARG A 287 6.24 -10.89 -23.71
N LYS A 288 5.31 -11.73 -24.14
CA LYS A 288 5.46 -12.49 -25.37
C LYS A 288 5.69 -11.47 -26.47
N GLY A 289 6.94 -11.32 -26.86
CA GLY A 289 7.31 -10.49 -27.98
C GLY A 289 6.48 -10.95 -29.17
N ASN A 290 5.83 -10.02 -29.84
CA ASN A 290 5.07 -10.25 -31.06
C ASN A 290 6.05 -10.73 -32.14
N ALA A 291 6.27 -12.06 -32.18
CA ALA A 291 7.07 -12.72 -33.22
C ALA A 291 6.22 -12.82 -34.51
N ASN A 292 5.71 -11.69 -34.99
CA ASN A 292 5.21 -11.53 -36.35
C ASN A 292 6.21 -10.72 -37.16
N GLY A 293 7.44 -11.20 -37.19
CA GLY A 293 8.40 -10.86 -38.23
C GLY A 293 7.94 -11.44 -39.56
N ARG A 294 7.26 -10.63 -40.34
CA ARG A 294 7.01 -10.94 -41.76
C ARG A 294 8.36 -11.23 -42.43
N SER A 295 8.66 -12.49 -42.69
CA SER A 295 9.73 -12.92 -43.59
C SER A 295 9.44 -12.35 -44.98
N ARG A 296 10.14 -11.28 -45.34
CA ARG A 296 10.23 -10.84 -46.73
C ARG A 296 11.02 -11.91 -47.49
N ARG A 297 10.34 -12.72 -48.29
CA ARG A 297 10.98 -13.60 -49.30
C ARG A 297 11.74 -12.72 -50.31
N PRO A 298 12.99 -13.09 -50.67
CA PRO A 298 13.70 -12.38 -51.76
C PRO A 298 13.05 -12.74 -53.08
N GLY A 299 12.60 -11.73 -53.83
CA GLY A 299 12.06 -11.92 -55.18
C GLY A 299 13.11 -12.41 -56.15
N HIS A 300 12.88 -13.53 -56.78
CA HIS A 300 13.65 -14.03 -57.93
C HIS A 300 13.54 -13.04 -59.11
N ARG A 301 14.67 -12.40 -59.45
CA ARG A 301 14.85 -11.73 -60.74
C ARG A 301 15.01 -12.76 -61.81
N ARG A 302 13.99 -12.95 -62.66
CA ARG A 302 14.15 -13.62 -63.97
C ARG A 302 14.77 -12.62 -64.98
N GLY A 303 15.92 -13.00 -65.48
CA GLY A 303 16.56 -12.31 -66.59
C GLY A 303 15.78 -12.53 -67.88
N GLY A 304 15.51 -11.48 -68.59
CA GLY A 304 14.98 -11.49 -69.98
C GLY A 304 16.07 -11.02 -70.92
N ARG A 305 16.51 -11.93 -71.77
CA ARG A 305 17.45 -11.70 -72.87
C ARG A 305 16.84 -10.78 -73.93
N GLY A 306 17.58 -9.72 -74.28
CA GLY A 306 17.27 -8.92 -75.44
C GLY A 306 17.56 -9.59 -76.75
N LYS A 307 16.92 -9.20 -77.79
CA LYS A 307 17.35 -9.35 -79.18
C LYS A 307 17.34 -8.00 -79.89
N SER A 308 18.45 -7.66 -80.45
CA SER A 308 18.70 -6.58 -81.41
C SER A 308 17.94 -6.75 -82.71
N ARG A 309 17.60 -5.60 -83.33
CA ARG A 309 17.61 -5.29 -84.76
C ARG A 309 16.90 -3.95 -84.95
N LYS A 310 17.42 -3.04 -85.56
CA LYS A 310 18.15 -2.37 -86.62
C LYS A 310 18.18 -0.92 -86.32
#